data_ae74e661f22d2a5077a154bd4f1f6885
#
_entry.id   ae74e661f22d2a5077a154bd4f1f6885
#
_cell.length_a   1.000
_cell.length_b   1.000
_cell.length_c   1.000
_cell.angle_alpha   90.00
_cell.angle_beta   90.00
_cell.angle_gamma   90.00
#
_symmetry.space_group_name_H-M   'P 1'
#
loop_
_entity.id
_entity.type
_entity.pdbx_description
1 polymer ?
#
loop_
_entity_poly.entity_id
_entity_poly.type
_entity_poly.pdbx_seq_one_letter_code
_entity_poly.pdbx_strand_id
1 'polypeptide(L)'
;VLRCKEDASVETRFTAKKSGRNGMRKILTVFGGLVMLSSLPVLADDAVDTHLLAAKQAAGFDYTGALVRTCIAPAYGVGTGGPRGVTPARDTWHAEPARMFDNLYFIGTKVHSSWALKGSGGIIIIDSLFNYAVEDEMVNGLKKLHLDPHQVKYVIISHAHGDHDEGAHLFQERYGAHVVMGGPDWDALEKSADIPGGKPKRDIVGSDGQVISLGDVSVTLVSTPGHTPGTLSMIFAVKDHGKPVTIAYSGGTAMYAIYKSADGLDTYIRSQHHMAEQAAAAGATVLMTNHSEFDNAYTKSRLVKVRGPGETHPYVVGADGVANYFKVLEECAETAKARLAGP
;
A
#
# COMPACT_ATOMS: atom_id res chain seq x y z
N VAL A 1 22.38 11.33 38.31
CA VAL A 1 23.85 11.21 38.40
C VAL A 1 24.18 9.74 38.61
N LEU A 2 24.52 9.01 37.55
CA LEU A 2 25.18 7.69 37.68
C LEU A 2 26.18 7.60 36.53
N ARG A 3 27.46 7.62 36.92
CA ARG A 3 28.60 7.35 36.06
C ARG A 3 28.72 5.86 35.86
N CYS A 4 28.79 5.38 34.61
CA CYS A 4 29.35 4.08 34.29
C CYS A 4 30.82 4.26 33.90
N LYS A 5 31.66 3.43 34.52
CA LYS A 5 33.10 3.33 34.27
C LYS A 5 33.36 2.46 33.03
N GLU A 6 34.35 2.90 32.24
CA GLU A 6 35.04 2.10 31.22
C GLU A 6 35.92 1.05 31.91
N ASP A 7 35.97 -0.16 31.38
CA ASP A 7 37.08 -1.08 31.60
C ASP A 7 37.30 -2.04 30.42
N ALA A 8 38.49 -1.87 29.89
CA ALA A 8 39.49 -2.87 29.51
C ALA A 8 39.27 -3.82 28.30
N SER A 9 40.05 -3.53 27.28
CA SER A 9 40.47 -4.33 26.13
C SER A 9 41.13 -5.64 26.56
N VAL A 10 40.77 -6.76 25.85
CA VAL A 10 41.55 -8.02 25.85
C VAL A 10 42.09 -8.26 24.45
N GLU A 11 43.38 -8.00 24.25
CA GLU A 11 44.15 -8.46 23.09
C GLU A 11 44.55 -9.93 23.28
N THR A 12 44.15 -10.80 22.38
CA THR A 12 44.68 -12.18 22.27
C THR A 12 45.63 -12.25 21.09
N ARG A 13 46.95 -12.33 21.41
CA ARG A 13 48.02 -12.62 20.44
C ARG A 13 48.04 -14.11 20.16
N PHE A 14 47.92 -14.49 18.89
CA PHE A 14 48.31 -15.83 18.41
C PHE A 14 49.73 -15.81 17.88
N THR A 15 50.61 -16.55 18.54
CA THR A 15 51.99 -16.82 18.09
C THR A 15 52.04 -17.97 17.09
N ALA A 16 52.60 -17.73 15.92
CA ALA A 16 52.87 -18.75 14.92
C ALA A 16 54.18 -19.50 15.23
N LYS A 17 54.11 -20.82 15.31
CA LYS A 17 55.28 -21.72 15.47
C LYS A 17 55.69 -22.31 14.09
N LYS A 18 56.86 -21.92 13.60
CA LYS A 18 57.50 -22.55 12.43
C LYS A 18 58.10 -23.90 12.83
N SER A 19 57.87 -24.95 12.04
CA SER A 19 58.66 -26.19 12.03
C SER A 19 58.87 -26.66 10.61
N GLY A 20 60.11 -27.10 10.37
CA GLY A 20 60.82 -27.19 9.14
C GLY A 20 60.54 -28.42 8.27
N ARG A 21 61.09 -28.27 7.11
CA ARG A 21 61.48 -29.14 5.99
C ARG A 21 61.42 -30.67 6.20
N ASN A 22 60.79 -31.38 5.25
CA ASN A 22 61.55 -32.31 4.38
C ASN A 22 60.70 -32.73 3.17
N GLY A 23 61.32 -32.78 2.01
CA GLY A 23 60.71 -32.98 0.73
C GLY A 23 60.39 -34.45 0.40
N MET A 24 59.36 -34.59 -0.43
CA MET A 24 59.26 -35.74 -1.34
C MET A 24 58.33 -35.36 -2.50
N ARG A 25 58.88 -35.31 -3.73
CA ARG A 25 58.11 -35.13 -4.97
C ARG A 25 57.13 -36.28 -5.13
N LYS A 26 55.87 -36.03 -5.13
CA LYS A 26 54.84 -36.91 -5.68
C LYS A 26 54.14 -36.23 -6.84
N ILE A 27 54.18 -36.92 -7.96
CA ILE A 27 53.47 -36.59 -9.19
C ILE A 27 51.99 -36.60 -8.89
N LEU A 28 51.34 -35.46 -9.05
CA LEU A 28 49.89 -35.32 -8.89
C LEU A 28 49.25 -35.43 -10.26
N THR A 29 48.66 -36.57 -10.57
CA THR A 29 47.79 -36.78 -11.72
C THR A 29 46.50 -36.01 -11.47
N VAL A 30 46.26 -34.92 -12.21
CA VAL A 30 45.01 -34.16 -12.14
C VAL A 30 43.93 -34.93 -12.87
N PHE A 31 43.11 -35.65 -12.15
CA PHE A 31 41.82 -36.10 -12.65
C PHE A 31 40.88 -34.87 -12.68
N GLY A 32 40.65 -34.38 -13.90
CA GLY A 32 39.61 -33.36 -14.14
C GLY A 32 38.24 -33.97 -13.89
N GLY A 33 37.77 -33.91 -12.64
CA GLY A 33 36.38 -34.17 -12.31
C GLY A 33 35.52 -33.00 -12.77
N LEU A 34 34.76 -33.19 -13.85
CA LEU A 34 33.68 -32.28 -14.25
C LEU A 34 32.64 -32.34 -13.14
N VAL A 35 32.64 -31.34 -12.24
CA VAL A 35 31.60 -31.16 -11.27
C VAL A 35 30.38 -30.62 -12.06
N MET A 36 29.49 -31.53 -12.49
CA MET A 36 28.14 -31.13 -12.87
C MET A 36 27.48 -30.55 -11.61
N LEU A 37 27.36 -29.26 -11.56
CA LEU A 37 26.41 -28.58 -10.67
C LEU A 37 25.03 -29.04 -11.10
N SER A 38 24.51 -30.14 -10.57
CA SER A 38 23.12 -30.45 -10.60
C SER A 38 22.43 -29.33 -9.78
N SER A 39 21.71 -28.43 -10.46
CA SER A 39 20.73 -27.58 -9.80
C SER A 39 19.73 -28.53 -9.14
N LEU A 40 19.87 -28.73 -7.83
CA LEU A 40 18.82 -29.36 -7.04
C LEU A 40 17.54 -28.53 -7.24
N PRO A 41 16.38 -29.17 -7.47
CA PRO A 41 15.13 -28.44 -7.46
C PRO A 41 15.04 -27.77 -6.08
N VAL A 42 14.87 -26.45 -6.06
CA VAL A 42 14.51 -25.72 -4.85
C VAL A 42 13.20 -26.34 -4.38
N LEU A 43 13.17 -26.94 -3.20
CA LEU A 43 11.95 -27.47 -2.63
C LEU A 43 10.96 -26.31 -2.43
N ALA A 44 9.67 -26.55 -2.54
CA ALA A 44 8.65 -25.50 -2.40
C ALA A 44 8.74 -24.77 -1.05
N ASP A 45 9.16 -25.47 0.02
CA ASP A 45 9.43 -24.87 1.33
C ASP A 45 10.58 -23.85 1.25
N ASP A 46 11.67 -24.14 0.50
CA ASP A 46 12.77 -23.21 0.31
C ASP A 46 12.33 -21.96 -0.46
N ALA A 47 11.41 -22.11 -1.43
CA ALA A 47 10.87 -20.98 -2.17
C ALA A 47 9.96 -20.12 -1.29
N VAL A 48 9.09 -20.72 -0.48
CA VAL A 48 8.22 -20.02 0.50
C VAL A 48 9.08 -19.22 1.47
N ASP A 49 10.10 -19.82 2.05
CA ASP A 49 10.97 -19.15 3.03
C ASP A 49 11.79 -18.04 2.38
N THR A 50 12.25 -18.23 1.14
CA THR A 50 13.02 -17.23 0.39
C THR A 50 12.19 -15.97 0.17
N HIS A 51 10.97 -16.10 -0.37
CA HIS A 51 10.08 -14.99 -0.63
C HIS A 51 9.58 -14.33 0.66
N LEU A 52 9.24 -15.12 1.68
CA LEU A 52 8.82 -14.60 2.98
C LEU A 52 9.95 -13.79 3.66
N LEU A 53 11.20 -14.25 3.56
CA LEU A 53 12.35 -13.51 4.08
C LEU A 53 12.56 -12.21 3.32
N ALA A 54 12.46 -12.21 1.99
CA ALA A 54 12.57 -11.03 1.15
C ALA A 54 11.47 -10.01 1.48
N ALA A 55 10.19 -10.47 1.62
CA ALA A 55 9.09 -9.64 2.06
C ALA A 55 9.34 -8.99 3.43
N LYS A 56 9.83 -9.78 4.40
CA LYS A 56 10.15 -9.30 5.75
C LYS A 56 11.29 -8.26 5.73
N GLN A 57 12.31 -8.45 4.92
CA GLN A 57 13.41 -7.50 4.78
C GLN A 57 12.93 -6.18 4.18
N ALA A 58 12.10 -6.24 3.12
CA ALA A 58 11.52 -5.07 2.49
C ALA A 58 10.54 -4.33 3.44
N ALA A 59 9.77 -5.07 4.23
CA ALA A 59 8.80 -4.47 5.16
C ALA A 59 9.45 -3.64 6.25
N GLY A 60 10.61 -4.05 6.75
CA GLY A 60 11.25 -3.40 7.90
C GLY A 60 10.27 -3.21 9.05
N PHE A 61 10.27 -2.02 9.64
CA PHE A 61 9.27 -1.61 10.64
C PHE A 61 8.08 -0.84 10.03
N ASP A 62 8.25 -0.25 8.86
CA ASP A 62 7.28 0.67 8.27
C ASP A 62 6.05 -0.07 7.70
N TYR A 63 6.24 -1.29 7.19
CA TYR A 63 5.22 -2.06 6.47
C TYR A 63 4.88 -3.40 7.13
N THR A 64 5.05 -3.52 8.44
CA THR A 64 4.67 -4.73 9.20
C THR A 64 3.20 -5.06 9.05
N GLY A 65 2.31 -4.05 8.97
CA GLY A 65 0.89 -4.25 8.70
C GLY A 65 0.64 -4.90 7.35
N ALA A 66 1.27 -4.41 6.29
CA ALA A 66 1.19 -5.00 4.96
C ALA A 66 1.72 -6.45 4.96
N LEU A 67 2.91 -6.69 5.53
CA LEU A 67 3.50 -8.03 5.65
C LEU A 67 2.56 -9.01 6.34
N VAL A 68 2.02 -8.65 7.50
CA VAL A 68 1.13 -9.53 8.26
C VAL A 68 -0.14 -9.84 7.49
N ARG A 69 -0.75 -8.83 6.88
CA ARG A 69 -2.03 -8.98 6.20
C ARG A 69 -1.94 -9.67 4.85
N THR A 70 -0.79 -9.58 4.16
CA THR A 70 -0.63 -10.16 2.83
C THR A 70 0.13 -11.49 2.83
N CYS A 71 1.18 -11.63 3.63
CA CYS A 71 1.98 -12.86 3.70
C CYS A 71 1.49 -13.87 4.75
N ILE A 72 1.05 -13.39 5.92
CA ILE A 72 0.85 -14.23 7.10
C ILE A 72 -0.63 -14.59 7.28
N ALA A 73 -1.50 -13.57 7.45
CA ALA A 73 -2.91 -13.80 7.78
C ALA A 73 -3.65 -14.69 6.76
N PRO A 74 -3.46 -14.54 5.43
CA PRO A 74 -4.14 -15.40 4.45
C PRO A 74 -3.77 -16.87 4.58
N ALA A 75 -2.49 -17.16 4.91
CA ALA A 75 -2.02 -18.54 5.08
C ALA A 75 -2.71 -19.26 6.25
N TYR A 76 -3.15 -18.52 7.24
CA TYR A 76 -3.84 -19.07 8.43
C TYR A 76 -5.36 -18.88 8.40
N GLY A 77 -5.92 -18.48 7.25
CA GLY A 77 -7.36 -18.30 7.10
C GLY A 77 -7.95 -17.13 7.91
N VAL A 78 -7.11 -16.21 8.36
CA VAL A 78 -7.56 -15.04 9.12
C VAL A 78 -8.14 -14.01 8.14
N GLY A 79 -9.48 -13.99 8.05
CA GLY A 79 -10.21 -12.95 7.32
C GLY A 79 -10.30 -11.66 8.14
N THR A 80 -10.44 -10.55 7.46
CA THR A 80 -10.49 -9.21 8.09
C THR A 80 -11.90 -8.61 8.05
N GLY A 81 -12.87 -9.30 7.45
CA GLY A 81 -14.24 -8.81 7.31
C GLY A 81 -15.05 -9.00 8.59
N GLY A 82 -15.61 -7.92 9.13
CA GLY A 82 -16.70 -7.98 10.10
C GLY A 82 -17.99 -8.51 9.46
N PRO A 83 -19.04 -8.79 10.26
CA PRO A 83 -20.33 -9.23 9.74
C PRO A 83 -20.88 -8.16 8.77
N ARG A 84 -21.25 -8.59 7.56
CA ARG A 84 -21.85 -7.70 6.55
C ARG A 84 -23.19 -7.16 7.05
N GLY A 85 -23.46 -5.88 6.77
CA GLY A 85 -24.75 -5.23 7.08
C GLY A 85 -24.93 -4.80 8.54
N VAL A 86 -23.91 -4.92 9.39
CA VAL A 86 -23.93 -4.40 10.75
C VAL A 86 -23.05 -3.16 10.83
N THR A 87 -23.64 -2.00 11.11
CA THR A 87 -22.88 -0.78 11.38
C THR A 87 -22.13 -0.95 12.71
N PRO A 88 -20.78 -0.90 12.72
CA PRO A 88 -20.03 -1.00 13.98
C PRO A 88 -20.29 0.20 14.89
N ALA A 89 -20.00 0.05 16.18
CA ALA A 89 -20.10 1.17 17.12
C ALA A 89 -19.18 2.32 16.69
N ARG A 90 -19.69 3.55 16.72
CA ARG A 90 -19.02 4.73 16.16
C ARG A 90 -17.61 4.96 16.70
N ASP A 91 -17.38 4.71 17.96
CA ASP A 91 -16.08 4.86 18.63
C ASP A 91 -15.00 3.90 18.09
N THR A 92 -15.40 2.80 17.45
CA THR A 92 -14.46 1.83 16.85
C THR A 92 -13.88 2.32 15.52
N TRP A 93 -14.60 3.15 14.76
CA TRP A 93 -14.17 3.59 13.42
C TRP A 93 -13.99 5.10 13.27
N HIS A 94 -14.68 5.93 14.06
CA HIS A 94 -14.60 7.40 13.93
C HIS A 94 -13.17 7.93 14.10
N ALA A 95 -12.77 8.83 13.20
CA ALA A 95 -11.51 9.55 13.25
C ALA A 95 -11.74 11.06 13.02
N GLU A 96 -11.12 11.91 13.82
CA GLU A 96 -11.16 13.35 13.57
C GLU A 96 -10.41 13.67 12.26
N PRO A 97 -10.99 14.48 11.37
CA PRO A 97 -10.35 14.86 10.13
C PRO A 97 -9.08 15.67 10.38
N ALA A 98 -8.16 15.66 9.43
CA ALA A 98 -6.88 16.34 9.58
C ALA A 98 -6.36 16.89 8.25
N ARG A 99 -5.76 18.09 8.28
CA ARG A 99 -4.94 18.58 7.18
C ARG A 99 -3.60 17.84 7.23
N MET A 100 -3.28 17.10 6.17
CA MET A 100 -2.07 16.30 6.10
C MET A 100 -0.95 17.02 5.37
N PHE A 101 -1.23 17.56 4.21
CA PHE A 101 -0.36 18.41 3.42
C PHE A 101 -1.03 19.76 3.18
N ASP A 102 -0.38 20.68 2.51
CA ASP A 102 -0.95 22.00 2.27
C ASP A 102 -2.31 21.95 1.58
N ASN A 103 -2.49 20.94 0.71
CA ASN A 103 -3.67 20.77 -0.13
C ASN A 103 -4.25 19.34 -0.10
N LEU A 104 -3.85 18.48 0.85
CA LEU A 104 -4.41 17.15 1.04
C LEU A 104 -4.92 16.97 2.47
N TYR A 105 -6.13 16.45 2.60
CA TYR A 105 -6.84 16.33 3.86
C TYR A 105 -7.32 14.89 4.06
N PHE A 106 -7.13 14.36 5.28
CA PHE A 106 -7.66 13.08 5.71
C PHE A 106 -9.11 13.28 6.18
N ILE A 107 -10.03 12.55 5.57
CA ILE A 107 -11.46 12.50 5.91
C ILE A 107 -11.95 11.05 6.03
N GLY A 108 -11.03 10.15 6.35
CA GLY A 108 -11.28 8.72 6.51
C GLY A 108 -11.65 8.34 7.95
N THR A 109 -11.75 7.03 8.16
CA THR A 109 -11.96 6.40 9.45
C THR A 109 -10.63 5.96 10.08
N LYS A 110 -10.68 5.33 11.27
CA LYS A 110 -9.50 4.66 11.86
C LYS A 110 -8.95 3.53 11.00
N VAL A 111 -9.79 2.92 10.16
CA VAL A 111 -9.48 1.73 9.37
C VAL A 111 -9.36 2.07 7.89
N HIS A 112 -10.37 2.71 7.31
CA HIS A 112 -10.46 3.00 5.87
C HIS A 112 -10.07 4.44 5.61
N SER A 113 -9.15 4.63 4.66
CA SER A 113 -8.67 5.96 4.30
C SER A 113 -9.56 6.58 3.24
N SER A 114 -9.86 7.86 3.41
CA SER A 114 -10.45 8.72 2.39
C SER A 114 -9.74 10.07 2.41
N TRP A 115 -9.52 10.63 1.24
CA TRP A 115 -8.70 11.81 1.07
C TRP A 115 -9.40 12.87 0.25
N ALA A 116 -9.25 14.14 0.63
CA ALA A 116 -9.69 15.29 -0.14
C ALA A 116 -8.48 16.06 -0.66
N LEU A 117 -8.23 16.01 -1.97
CA LEU A 117 -7.20 16.79 -2.66
C LEU A 117 -7.82 18.07 -3.18
N LYS A 118 -7.41 19.22 -2.61
CA LYS A 118 -7.93 20.54 -2.98
C LYS A 118 -7.06 21.19 -4.04
N GLY A 119 -7.66 21.55 -5.16
CA GLY A 119 -7.08 22.40 -6.19
C GLY A 119 -7.84 23.72 -6.35
N SER A 120 -7.34 24.57 -7.25
CA SER A 120 -7.99 25.84 -7.59
C SER A 120 -9.36 25.67 -8.27
N GLY A 121 -9.61 24.51 -8.91
CA GLY A 121 -10.88 24.17 -9.56
C GLY A 121 -11.90 23.47 -8.65
N GLY A 122 -11.53 23.10 -7.42
CA GLY A 122 -12.40 22.37 -6.49
C GLY A 122 -11.66 21.25 -5.75
N ILE A 123 -12.37 20.18 -5.43
CA ILE A 123 -11.89 19.07 -4.63
C ILE A 123 -12.03 17.75 -5.41
N ILE A 124 -10.98 16.94 -5.40
CA ILE A 124 -11.00 15.52 -5.79
C ILE A 124 -11.02 14.70 -4.51
N ILE A 125 -12.00 13.81 -4.35
CA ILE A 125 -12.02 12.81 -3.30
C ILE A 125 -11.39 11.52 -3.84
N ILE A 126 -10.60 10.85 -3.01
CA ILE A 126 -10.06 9.50 -3.25
C ILE A 126 -10.67 8.58 -2.20
N ASP A 127 -11.43 7.59 -2.66
CA ASP A 127 -12.28 6.65 -1.92
C ASP A 127 -13.37 7.32 -1.07
N SER A 128 -14.52 6.64 -0.92
CA SER A 128 -15.72 7.26 -0.35
C SER A 128 -16.32 6.55 0.86
N LEU A 129 -15.60 5.59 1.42
CA LEU A 129 -15.98 4.87 2.64
C LEU A 129 -17.29 4.06 2.54
N PHE A 130 -17.61 3.32 3.60
CA PHE A 130 -18.94 2.73 3.81
C PHE A 130 -20.00 3.80 4.00
N ASN A 131 -21.20 3.55 3.53
CA ASN A 131 -22.34 4.47 3.63
C ASN A 131 -22.60 4.99 5.06
N TYR A 132 -22.43 4.15 6.08
CA TYR A 132 -22.65 4.57 7.47
C TYR A 132 -21.66 5.65 7.96
N ALA A 133 -20.50 5.78 7.32
CA ALA A 133 -19.46 6.72 7.73
C ALA A 133 -19.44 8.02 6.91
N VAL A 134 -20.07 8.03 5.73
CA VAL A 134 -19.93 9.11 4.75
C VAL A 134 -20.34 10.48 5.31
N GLU A 135 -21.51 10.57 5.95
CA GLU A 135 -21.99 11.86 6.45
C GLU A 135 -21.08 12.40 7.57
N ASP A 136 -20.68 11.53 8.52
CA ASP A 136 -19.88 11.93 9.68
C ASP A 136 -18.43 12.25 9.30
N GLU A 137 -17.77 11.35 8.56
CA GLU A 137 -16.33 11.47 8.30
C GLU A 137 -16.07 12.40 7.11
N MET A 138 -16.82 12.22 6.02
CA MET A 138 -16.52 12.93 4.78
C MET A 138 -17.23 14.29 4.72
N VAL A 139 -18.57 14.32 4.76
CA VAL A 139 -19.31 15.58 4.62
C VAL A 139 -19.04 16.53 5.79
N ASN A 140 -19.19 16.04 7.02
CA ASN A 140 -18.93 16.85 8.21
C ASN A 140 -17.42 17.05 8.43
N GLY A 141 -16.58 16.08 8.02
CA GLY A 141 -15.14 16.24 8.01
C GLY A 141 -14.65 17.37 7.11
N LEU A 142 -15.15 17.46 5.88
CA LEU A 142 -14.89 18.61 4.98
C LEU A 142 -15.27 19.92 5.64
N LYS A 143 -16.50 20.02 6.19
CA LYS A 143 -16.97 21.23 6.87
C LYS A 143 -16.11 21.63 8.07
N LYS A 144 -15.69 20.66 8.92
CA LYS A 144 -14.75 20.88 10.03
C LYS A 144 -13.40 21.43 9.57
N LEU A 145 -12.96 21.04 8.38
CA LEU A 145 -11.73 21.51 7.74
C LEU A 145 -11.92 22.83 6.95
N HIS A 146 -13.10 23.48 7.05
CA HIS A 146 -13.47 24.67 6.29
C HIS A 146 -13.43 24.45 4.77
N LEU A 147 -13.73 23.24 4.32
CA LEU A 147 -13.91 22.88 2.92
C LEU A 147 -15.40 22.73 2.63
N ASP A 148 -15.85 23.34 1.53
CA ASP A 148 -17.25 23.25 1.10
C ASP A 148 -17.47 21.95 0.31
N PRO A 149 -18.37 21.03 0.75
CA PRO A 149 -18.68 19.81 0.01
C PRO A 149 -19.21 20.07 -1.41
N HIS A 150 -19.82 21.24 -1.69
CA HIS A 150 -20.24 21.63 -3.05
C HIS A 150 -19.08 21.87 -4.03
N GLN A 151 -17.85 22.00 -3.51
CA GLN A 151 -16.65 22.10 -4.32
C GLN A 151 -16.10 20.72 -4.76
N VAL A 152 -16.66 19.61 -4.28
CA VAL A 152 -16.29 18.28 -4.74
C VAL A 152 -16.75 18.12 -6.19
N LYS A 153 -15.78 17.85 -7.08
CA LYS A 153 -16.01 17.70 -8.53
C LYS A 153 -15.78 16.28 -9.00
N TYR A 154 -14.87 15.54 -8.34
CA TYR A 154 -14.58 14.16 -8.65
C TYR A 154 -14.50 13.31 -7.37
N VAL A 155 -14.96 12.07 -7.46
CA VAL A 155 -14.74 11.01 -6.50
C VAL A 155 -14.07 9.87 -7.28
N ILE A 156 -12.79 9.61 -7.01
CA ILE A 156 -12.03 8.53 -7.64
C ILE A 156 -12.07 7.34 -6.68
N ILE A 157 -12.63 6.24 -7.15
CA ILE A 157 -12.78 5.00 -6.39
C ILE A 157 -11.66 4.05 -6.77
N SER A 158 -10.91 3.61 -5.77
CA SER A 158 -9.82 2.65 -5.98
C SER A 158 -10.32 1.30 -6.47
N HIS A 159 -11.43 0.81 -5.91
CA HIS A 159 -12.09 -0.43 -6.33
C HIS A 159 -13.51 -0.57 -5.75
N ALA A 160 -14.32 -1.47 -6.32
CA ALA A 160 -15.72 -1.68 -5.96
C ALA A 160 -15.89 -2.61 -4.73
N HIS A 161 -15.40 -2.18 -3.58
CA HIS A 161 -15.79 -2.73 -2.28
C HIS A 161 -16.44 -1.63 -1.43
N GLY A 162 -17.42 -2.00 -0.61
CA GLY A 162 -18.27 -1.05 0.10
C GLY A 162 -17.54 -0.04 0.96
N ASP A 163 -16.37 -0.40 1.50
CA ASP A 163 -15.50 0.47 2.28
C ASP A 163 -14.79 1.55 1.44
N HIS A 164 -14.94 1.51 0.11
CA HIS A 164 -14.36 2.49 -0.83
C HIS A 164 -15.39 3.14 -1.73
N ASP A 165 -16.50 2.47 -2.08
CA ASP A 165 -17.43 2.92 -3.12
C ASP A 165 -18.81 3.37 -2.63
N GLU A 166 -19.27 2.92 -1.44
CA GLU A 166 -20.66 3.15 -0.99
C GLU A 166 -21.01 4.62 -0.82
N GLY A 167 -20.06 5.48 -0.46
CA GLY A 167 -20.30 6.90 -0.30
C GLY A 167 -20.34 7.69 -1.60
N ALA A 168 -19.92 7.12 -2.73
CA ALA A 168 -19.82 7.82 -4.00
C ALA A 168 -21.20 8.31 -4.50
N HIS A 169 -22.26 7.50 -4.26
CA HIS A 169 -23.63 7.87 -4.63
C HIS A 169 -24.06 9.19 -4.00
N LEU A 170 -23.77 9.41 -2.71
CA LEU A 170 -24.12 10.65 -2.02
C LEU A 170 -23.45 11.86 -2.67
N PHE A 171 -22.17 11.76 -3.02
CA PHE A 171 -21.47 12.87 -3.68
C PHE A 171 -21.95 13.10 -5.10
N GLN A 172 -22.30 12.06 -5.84
CA GLN A 172 -22.87 12.18 -7.17
C GLN A 172 -24.26 12.84 -7.15
N GLU A 173 -25.17 12.37 -6.31
CA GLU A 173 -26.56 12.83 -6.29
C GLU A 173 -26.73 14.19 -5.58
N ARG A 174 -26.05 14.40 -4.43
CA ARG A 174 -26.24 15.61 -3.62
C ARG A 174 -25.37 16.77 -4.09
N TYR A 175 -24.16 16.49 -4.57
CA TYR A 175 -23.17 17.53 -4.90
C TYR A 175 -22.82 17.60 -6.38
N GLY A 176 -23.33 16.68 -7.20
CA GLY A 176 -23.09 16.65 -8.64
C GLY A 176 -21.65 16.29 -9.00
N ALA A 177 -20.96 15.54 -8.15
CA ALA A 177 -19.60 15.08 -8.42
C ALA A 177 -19.59 13.97 -9.47
N HIS A 178 -18.57 13.97 -10.34
CA HIS A 178 -18.29 12.86 -11.22
C HIS A 178 -17.63 11.70 -10.46
N VAL A 179 -18.03 10.46 -10.76
CA VAL A 179 -17.46 9.25 -10.16
C VAL A 179 -16.57 8.54 -11.17
N VAL A 180 -15.33 8.27 -10.77
CA VAL A 180 -14.33 7.57 -11.58
C VAL A 180 -14.03 6.22 -10.94
N MET A 181 -14.14 5.13 -11.71
CA MET A 181 -13.85 3.76 -11.27
C MET A 181 -13.39 2.91 -12.46
N GLY A 182 -12.61 1.86 -12.21
CA GLY A 182 -12.20 0.93 -13.25
C GLY A 182 -13.37 0.22 -13.91
N GLY A 183 -13.28 -0.07 -15.22
CA GLY A 183 -14.37 -0.67 -15.99
C GLY A 183 -14.92 -1.97 -15.41
N PRO A 184 -14.07 -2.98 -15.10
CA PRO A 184 -14.54 -4.23 -14.49
C PRO A 184 -15.23 -4.04 -13.13
N ASP A 185 -14.84 -3.03 -12.36
CA ASP A 185 -15.43 -2.74 -11.06
C ASP A 185 -16.78 -2.03 -11.20
N TRP A 186 -16.94 -1.16 -12.21
CA TRP A 186 -18.26 -0.69 -12.61
C TRP A 186 -19.20 -1.83 -12.96
N ASP A 187 -18.74 -2.82 -13.77
CA ASP A 187 -19.52 -3.98 -14.16
C ASP A 187 -19.93 -4.85 -12.95
N ALA A 188 -19.03 -4.96 -11.96
CA ALA A 188 -19.29 -5.68 -10.72
C ALA A 188 -20.31 -4.95 -9.83
N LEU A 189 -20.16 -3.63 -9.68
CA LEU A 189 -21.07 -2.80 -8.91
C LEU A 189 -22.50 -2.79 -9.48
N GLU A 190 -22.66 -2.68 -10.80
CA GLU A 190 -23.97 -2.73 -11.46
C GLU A 190 -24.70 -4.05 -11.19
N LYS A 191 -23.97 -5.17 -11.14
CA LYS A 191 -24.50 -6.52 -10.88
C LYS A 191 -24.68 -6.85 -9.41
N SER A 192 -24.08 -6.06 -8.50
CA SER A 192 -24.17 -6.31 -7.07
C SER A 192 -25.62 -6.11 -6.53
N ALA A 193 -25.91 -6.65 -5.35
CA ALA A 193 -27.16 -6.36 -4.65
C ALA A 193 -27.30 -4.86 -4.33
N ASP A 194 -28.52 -4.41 -4.00
CA ASP A 194 -28.73 -3.03 -3.59
C ASP A 194 -27.88 -2.68 -2.36
N ILE A 195 -27.33 -1.47 -2.39
CA ILE A 195 -26.48 -0.94 -1.34
C ILE A 195 -27.31 0.06 -0.51
N PRO A 196 -27.25 -0.01 0.83
CA PRO A 196 -27.84 1.03 1.67
C PRO A 196 -27.31 2.40 1.29
N GLY A 197 -28.20 3.37 1.03
CA GLY A 197 -27.82 4.70 0.56
C GLY A 197 -27.78 4.87 -0.96
N GLY A 198 -27.87 3.78 -1.72
CA GLY A 198 -27.86 3.79 -3.19
C GLY A 198 -26.50 3.50 -3.81
N LYS A 199 -26.51 3.16 -5.08
CA LYS A 199 -25.31 2.95 -5.90
C LYS A 199 -25.02 4.19 -6.75
N PRO A 200 -23.75 4.59 -6.93
CA PRO A 200 -23.44 5.60 -7.94
C PRO A 200 -23.80 5.06 -9.34
N LYS A 201 -24.30 5.93 -10.17
CA LYS A 201 -24.52 5.65 -11.59
C LYS A 201 -23.17 5.66 -12.30
N ARG A 202 -22.97 4.70 -13.22
CA ARG A 202 -21.77 4.64 -14.04
C ARG A 202 -21.54 5.97 -14.74
N ASP A 203 -20.33 6.51 -14.60
CA ASP A 203 -19.97 7.82 -15.11
C ASP A 203 -18.63 7.74 -15.86
N ILE A 204 -17.51 7.94 -15.22
CA ILE A 204 -16.20 7.89 -15.88
C ILE A 204 -15.55 6.52 -15.66
N VAL A 205 -15.20 5.86 -16.76
CA VAL A 205 -14.40 4.64 -16.73
C VAL A 205 -12.93 5.04 -16.70
N GLY A 206 -12.28 4.76 -15.55
CA GLY A 206 -10.84 4.99 -15.37
C GLY A 206 -10.00 3.97 -16.14
N SER A 207 -8.92 4.43 -16.76
CA SER A 207 -7.97 3.61 -17.50
C SER A 207 -6.53 3.93 -17.13
N ASP A 208 -5.62 3.01 -17.43
CA ASP A 208 -4.18 3.17 -17.17
C ASP A 208 -3.63 4.42 -17.85
N GLY A 209 -2.84 5.21 -17.11
CA GLY A 209 -2.25 6.46 -17.59
C GLY A 209 -3.23 7.63 -17.73
N GLN A 210 -4.54 7.44 -17.50
CA GLN A 210 -5.51 8.54 -17.58
C GLN A 210 -5.25 9.56 -16.47
N VAL A 211 -5.32 10.86 -16.84
CA VAL A 211 -5.13 11.97 -15.91
C VAL A 211 -6.45 12.66 -15.64
N ILE A 212 -6.85 12.71 -14.38
CA ILE A 212 -8.00 13.51 -13.90
C ILE A 212 -7.45 14.84 -13.38
N SER A 213 -7.73 15.93 -14.09
CA SER A 213 -7.22 17.27 -13.77
C SER A 213 -8.34 18.18 -13.21
N LEU A 214 -8.00 18.98 -12.19
CA LEU A 214 -8.90 19.95 -11.60
C LEU A 214 -8.15 21.21 -11.15
N GLY A 215 -8.13 22.21 -12.01
CA GLY A 215 -7.34 23.42 -11.79
C GLY A 215 -5.84 23.13 -11.76
N ASP A 216 -5.19 23.38 -10.63
CA ASP A 216 -3.74 23.19 -10.43
C ASP A 216 -3.36 21.83 -9.83
N VAL A 217 -4.29 20.90 -9.70
CA VAL A 217 -4.04 19.53 -9.24
C VAL A 217 -4.44 18.52 -10.29
N SER A 218 -3.74 17.38 -10.30
CA SER A 218 -4.05 16.26 -11.17
C SER A 218 -3.75 14.94 -10.48
N VAL A 219 -4.51 13.90 -10.83
CA VAL A 219 -4.33 12.52 -10.39
C VAL A 219 -4.15 11.65 -11.62
N THR A 220 -3.01 10.98 -11.74
CA THR A 220 -2.77 9.96 -12.77
C THR A 220 -3.24 8.62 -12.25
N LEU A 221 -4.12 7.97 -12.99
CA LEU A 221 -4.63 6.63 -12.69
C LEU A 221 -3.63 5.59 -13.18
N VAL A 222 -3.40 4.57 -12.36
CA VAL A 222 -2.57 3.41 -12.70
C VAL A 222 -3.42 2.15 -12.52
N SER A 223 -3.64 1.39 -13.59
CA SER A 223 -4.43 0.16 -13.51
C SER A 223 -3.61 -0.94 -12.81
N THR A 224 -4.12 -1.42 -11.68
CA THR A 224 -3.45 -2.43 -10.84
C THR A 224 -4.40 -3.58 -10.48
N PRO A 225 -4.90 -4.34 -11.48
CA PRO A 225 -5.80 -5.46 -11.23
C PRO A 225 -5.18 -6.51 -10.32
N GLY A 226 -6.01 -7.17 -9.51
CA GLY A 226 -5.58 -8.24 -8.60
C GLY A 226 -6.43 -8.28 -7.35
N HIS A 227 -6.46 -7.21 -6.55
CA HIS A 227 -7.39 -7.11 -5.42
C HIS A 227 -8.84 -7.18 -5.91
N THR A 228 -9.17 -6.39 -6.91
CA THR A 228 -10.31 -6.56 -7.83
C THR A 228 -9.82 -6.47 -9.27
N PRO A 229 -10.61 -6.94 -10.26
CA PRO A 229 -10.24 -6.81 -11.67
C PRO A 229 -10.14 -5.35 -12.16
N GLY A 230 -10.85 -4.42 -11.53
CA GLY A 230 -10.87 -3.00 -11.89
C GLY A 230 -10.06 -2.09 -10.97
N THR A 231 -9.24 -2.62 -10.08
CA THR A 231 -8.45 -1.82 -9.12
C THR A 231 -7.63 -0.75 -9.83
N LEU A 232 -7.75 0.48 -9.32
CA LEU A 232 -6.96 1.66 -9.70
C LEU A 232 -6.07 2.10 -8.55
N SER A 233 -4.78 2.18 -8.80
CA SER A 233 -3.81 2.94 -7.99
C SER A 233 -3.64 4.34 -8.57
N MET A 234 -2.97 5.24 -7.88
CA MET A 234 -2.91 6.64 -8.30
C MET A 234 -1.54 7.26 -8.01
N ILE A 235 -1.13 8.21 -8.86
CA ILE A 235 0.03 9.06 -8.63
C ILE A 235 -0.42 10.51 -8.71
N PHE A 236 -0.08 11.31 -7.71
CA PHE A 236 -0.41 12.72 -7.67
C PHE A 236 0.57 13.52 -6.82
N ALA A 237 0.64 14.82 -7.06
CA ALA A 237 1.49 15.73 -6.30
C ALA A 237 0.68 16.53 -5.28
N VAL A 238 1.30 16.73 -4.12
CA VAL A 238 0.82 17.61 -3.05
C VAL A 238 1.92 18.59 -2.68
N LYS A 239 1.64 19.52 -1.74
CA LYS A 239 2.64 20.46 -1.24
C LYS A 239 2.83 20.27 0.27
N ASP A 240 4.08 20.22 0.71
CA ASP A 240 4.47 20.28 2.11
C ASP A 240 5.27 21.58 2.35
N HIS A 241 4.69 22.53 3.06
CA HIS A 241 5.26 23.89 3.24
C HIS A 241 5.67 24.53 1.90
N GLY A 242 4.77 24.45 0.90
CA GLY A 242 4.96 25.00 -0.44
C GLY A 242 5.84 24.16 -1.37
N LYS A 243 6.55 23.15 -0.89
CA LYS A 243 7.39 22.26 -1.70
C LYS A 243 6.58 21.11 -2.28
N PRO A 244 6.71 20.79 -3.57
CA PRO A 244 6.01 19.67 -4.17
C PRO A 244 6.55 18.34 -3.63
N VAL A 245 5.64 17.41 -3.36
CA VAL A 245 5.92 16.03 -2.94
C VAL A 245 5.02 15.10 -3.73
N THR A 246 5.57 14.05 -4.32
CA THR A 246 4.81 13.08 -5.12
C THR A 246 4.39 11.87 -4.28
N ILE A 247 3.12 11.53 -4.39
CA ILE A 247 2.48 10.40 -3.71
C ILE A 247 2.27 9.25 -4.69
N ALA A 248 2.63 8.04 -4.27
CA ALA A 248 2.16 6.79 -4.82
C ALA A 248 1.06 6.25 -3.89
N TYR A 249 -0.16 6.11 -4.40
CA TYR A 249 -1.32 5.59 -3.68
C TYR A 249 -1.66 4.19 -4.17
N SER A 250 -1.55 3.18 -3.29
CA SER A 250 -1.93 1.80 -3.59
C SER A 250 -3.44 1.62 -3.38
N GLY A 251 -4.16 1.31 -4.46
CA GLY A 251 -5.63 1.20 -4.47
C GLY A 251 -6.17 -0.17 -4.06
N GLY A 252 -5.31 -1.20 -3.92
CA GLY A 252 -5.76 -2.54 -3.53
C GLY A 252 -4.62 -3.40 -3.03
N THR A 253 -4.43 -3.46 -1.71
CA THR A 253 -3.31 -4.17 -1.07
C THR A 253 -3.60 -5.63 -0.78
N ALA A 254 -4.78 -5.95 -0.21
CA ALA A 254 -5.12 -7.31 0.19
C ALA A 254 -5.39 -8.22 -1.01
N MET A 255 -4.97 -9.50 -0.94
CA MET A 255 -5.10 -10.46 -2.03
C MET A 255 -5.98 -11.68 -1.68
N TYR A 256 -6.89 -11.54 -0.72
CA TYR A 256 -7.70 -12.67 -0.22
C TYR A 256 -8.49 -13.38 -1.32
N ALA A 257 -9.07 -12.65 -2.25
CA ALA A 257 -9.89 -13.22 -3.33
C ALA A 257 -9.07 -14.06 -4.31
N ILE A 258 -7.79 -13.73 -4.49
CA ILE A 258 -6.90 -14.37 -5.46
C ILE A 258 -5.89 -15.34 -4.83
N TYR A 259 -5.85 -15.44 -3.50
CA TYR A 259 -4.83 -16.21 -2.76
C TYR A 259 -4.73 -17.68 -3.18
N LYS A 260 -5.79 -18.25 -3.75
CA LYS A 260 -5.84 -19.63 -4.27
C LYS A 260 -5.82 -19.71 -5.81
N SER A 261 -5.48 -18.63 -6.49
CA SER A 261 -5.46 -18.54 -7.95
C SER A 261 -4.06 -18.15 -8.44
N ALA A 262 -3.34 -19.07 -9.07
CA ALA A 262 -2.02 -18.78 -9.64
C ALA A 262 -2.08 -17.61 -10.63
N ASP A 263 -3.04 -17.63 -11.56
CA ASP A 263 -3.22 -16.54 -12.56
C ASP A 263 -3.58 -15.21 -11.89
N GLY A 264 -4.39 -15.25 -10.82
CA GLY A 264 -4.73 -14.07 -10.02
C GLY A 264 -3.50 -13.48 -9.34
N LEU A 265 -2.65 -14.33 -8.73
CA LEU A 265 -1.41 -13.91 -8.10
C LEU A 265 -0.42 -13.37 -9.12
N ASP A 266 -0.28 -13.99 -10.30
CA ASP A 266 0.56 -13.49 -11.39
C ASP A 266 0.09 -12.10 -11.87
N THR A 267 -1.22 -11.90 -11.96
CA THR A 267 -1.79 -10.59 -12.32
C THR A 267 -1.48 -9.55 -11.26
N TYR A 268 -1.61 -9.90 -9.98
CA TYR A 268 -1.29 -9.02 -8.88
C TYR A 268 0.21 -8.65 -8.84
N ILE A 269 1.11 -9.62 -9.03
CA ILE A 269 2.56 -9.40 -9.11
C ILE A 269 2.90 -8.39 -10.22
N ARG A 270 2.38 -8.62 -11.43
CA ARG A 270 2.57 -7.66 -12.54
C ARG A 270 2.06 -6.27 -12.20
N SER A 271 0.95 -6.16 -11.48
CA SER A 271 0.39 -4.89 -11.04
C SER A 271 1.28 -4.16 -10.03
N GLN A 272 1.90 -4.90 -9.09
CA GLN A 272 2.83 -4.30 -8.14
C GLN A 272 4.10 -3.79 -8.85
N HIS A 273 4.65 -4.55 -9.80
CA HIS A 273 5.76 -4.09 -10.65
C HIS A 273 5.40 -2.83 -11.43
N HIS A 274 4.24 -2.85 -12.12
CA HIS A 274 3.79 -1.70 -12.89
C HIS A 274 3.66 -0.44 -12.01
N MET A 275 3.02 -0.56 -10.84
CA MET A 275 2.88 0.58 -9.94
C MET A 275 4.22 1.06 -9.36
N ALA A 276 5.15 0.16 -9.05
CA ALA A 276 6.49 0.52 -8.59
C ALA A 276 7.27 1.29 -9.67
N GLU A 277 7.19 0.86 -10.92
CA GLU A 277 7.81 1.55 -12.07
C GLU A 277 7.22 2.95 -12.27
N GLN A 278 5.89 3.09 -12.25
CA GLN A 278 5.21 4.37 -12.38
C GLN A 278 5.55 5.31 -11.21
N ALA A 279 5.60 4.79 -9.98
CA ALA A 279 5.98 5.55 -8.80
C ALA A 279 7.43 6.07 -8.88
N ALA A 280 8.36 5.21 -9.32
CA ALA A 280 9.76 5.57 -9.51
C ALA A 280 9.93 6.62 -10.62
N ALA A 281 9.26 6.44 -11.76
CA ALA A 281 9.29 7.39 -12.88
C ALA A 281 8.75 8.78 -12.48
N ALA A 282 7.75 8.82 -11.60
CA ALA A 282 7.18 10.06 -11.07
C ALA A 282 7.99 10.66 -9.90
N GLY A 283 9.05 10.00 -9.44
CA GLY A 283 9.83 10.44 -8.28
C GLY A 283 9.04 10.43 -6.98
N ALA A 284 8.15 9.45 -6.78
CA ALA A 284 7.34 9.35 -5.57
C ALA A 284 8.20 9.09 -4.34
N THR A 285 7.95 9.85 -3.27
CA THR A 285 8.64 9.73 -1.98
C THR A 285 7.67 9.51 -0.83
N VAL A 286 6.39 9.52 -1.12
CA VAL A 286 5.29 9.26 -0.18
C VAL A 286 4.52 8.04 -0.65
N LEU A 287 4.27 7.10 0.28
CA LEU A 287 3.34 6.01 0.07
C LEU A 287 2.06 6.25 0.87
N MET A 288 0.93 6.09 0.21
CA MET A 288 -0.40 6.05 0.83
C MET A 288 -1.18 4.83 0.35
N THR A 289 -2.14 4.41 1.16
CA THR A 289 -3.01 3.29 0.86
C THR A 289 -4.46 3.60 1.24
N ASN A 290 -5.37 2.75 0.80
CA ASN A 290 -6.78 2.87 1.12
C ASN A 290 -7.18 2.29 2.50
N HIS A 291 -6.24 1.65 3.21
CA HIS A 291 -6.44 1.15 4.58
C HIS A 291 -5.32 1.59 5.51
N SER A 292 -5.70 2.15 6.65
CA SER A 292 -4.77 2.64 7.68
C SER A 292 -3.82 1.57 8.24
N GLU A 293 -4.20 0.31 8.16
CA GLU A 293 -3.39 -0.82 8.64
C GLU A 293 -2.16 -1.11 7.76
N PHE A 294 -2.12 -0.61 6.52
CA PHE A 294 -1.01 -0.82 5.60
C PHE A 294 0.02 0.31 5.62
N ASP A 295 -0.44 1.56 5.83
CA ASP A 295 0.41 2.74 5.79
C ASP A 295 0.39 3.56 7.10
N ASN A 296 -0.34 3.11 8.11
CA ASN A 296 -0.54 3.81 9.38
C ASN A 296 -1.22 5.18 9.25
N ALA A 297 -2.14 5.36 8.28
CA ALA A 297 -2.79 6.64 7.98
C ALA A 297 -3.38 7.31 9.22
N TYR A 298 -4.15 6.58 10.03
CA TYR A 298 -4.76 7.12 11.25
C TYR A 298 -3.69 7.63 12.25
N THR A 299 -2.62 6.87 12.47
CA THR A 299 -1.53 7.27 13.37
C THR A 299 -0.79 8.48 12.80
N LYS A 300 -0.45 8.46 11.51
CA LYS A 300 0.25 9.57 10.83
C LYS A 300 -0.59 10.86 10.86
N SER A 301 -1.93 10.77 10.78
CA SER A 301 -2.81 11.94 10.89
C SER A 301 -2.77 12.59 12.29
N ARG A 302 -2.38 11.85 13.32
CA ARG A 302 -2.14 12.40 14.66
C ARG A 302 -0.74 12.99 14.80
N LEU A 303 0.27 12.31 14.23
CA LEU A 303 1.67 12.75 14.27
C LEU A 303 1.89 14.08 13.54
N VAL A 304 1.21 14.31 12.41
CA VAL A 304 1.30 15.59 11.69
C VAL A 304 0.93 16.78 12.57
N LYS A 305 -0.01 16.62 13.51
CA LYS A 305 -0.46 17.69 14.42
C LYS A 305 0.60 18.12 15.43
N VAL A 306 1.57 17.25 15.73
CA VAL A 306 2.64 17.48 16.69
C VAL A 306 4.02 17.60 16.02
N ARG A 307 4.06 17.64 14.69
CA ARG A 307 5.28 17.77 13.89
C ARG A 307 5.96 19.12 14.21
N GLY A 308 7.22 19.04 14.64
CA GLY A 308 8.05 20.21 14.90
C GLY A 308 8.59 20.88 13.64
N PRO A 309 9.09 22.13 13.77
CA PRO A 309 9.74 22.80 12.64
C PRO A 309 10.97 22.02 12.16
N GLY A 310 11.04 21.75 10.84
CA GLY A 310 12.16 21.04 10.22
C GLY A 310 12.09 19.51 10.30
N GLU A 311 11.12 18.95 11.00
CA GLU A 311 10.89 17.49 10.98
C GLU A 311 10.38 17.03 9.63
N THR A 312 10.86 15.86 9.19
CA THR A 312 10.35 15.20 7.98
C THR A 312 8.86 14.87 8.16
N HIS A 313 8.08 15.03 7.11
CA HIS A 313 6.66 14.68 7.14
C HIS A 313 6.48 13.17 7.40
N PRO A 314 5.57 12.73 8.31
CA PRO A 314 5.41 11.31 8.68
C PRO A 314 5.10 10.37 7.50
N TYR A 315 4.62 10.90 6.40
CA TYR A 315 4.35 10.14 5.17
C TYR A 315 5.53 10.08 4.20
N VAL A 316 6.58 10.89 4.38
CA VAL A 316 7.75 10.87 3.49
C VAL A 316 8.65 9.70 3.92
N VAL A 317 8.60 8.63 3.14
CA VAL A 317 9.39 7.41 3.34
C VAL A 317 10.59 7.32 2.40
N GLY A 318 10.71 8.27 1.45
CA GLY A 318 11.73 8.26 0.40
C GLY A 318 11.39 7.29 -0.74
N ALA A 319 12.15 7.37 -1.82
CA ALA A 319 11.95 6.51 -2.99
C ALA A 319 12.12 5.01 -2.64
N ASP A 320 13.13 4.68 -1.85
CA ASP A 320 13.38 3.31 -1.40
C ASP A 320 12.22 2.77 -0.54
N GLY A 321 11.65 3.61 0.34
CA GLY A 321 10.49 3.25 1.13
C GLY A 321 9.26 2.96 0.27
N VAL A 322 9.02 3.76 -0.78
CA VAL A 322 7.94 3.50 -1.75
C VAL A 322 8.18 2.18 -2.48
N ALA A 323 9.39 1.95 -2.99
CA ALA A 323 9.76 0.71 -3.68
C ALA A 323 9.61 -0.52 -2.76
N ASN A 324 10.05 -0.41 -1.51
CA ASN A 324 9.97 -1.48 -0.52
C ASN A 324 8.53 -1.91 -0.24
N TYR A 325 7.57 -0.97 -0.23
CA TYR A 325 6.16 -1.33 -0.05
C TYR A 325 5.67 -2.27 -1.16
N PHE A 326 5.90 -1.93 -2.43
CA PHE A 326 5.50 -2.77 -3.56
C PHE A 326 6.26 -4.10 -3.58
N LYS A 327 7.52 -4.09 -3.15
CA LYS A 327 8.32 -5.31 -2.98
C LYS A 327 7.72 -6.25 -1.93
N VAL A 328 7.20 -5.72 -0.81
CA VAL A 328 6.48 -6.54 0.19
C VAL A 328 5.29 -7.24 -0.46
N LEU A 329 4.49 -6.52 -1.23
CA LEU A 329 3.29 -7.08 -1.85
C LEU A 329 3.62 -8.14 -2.90
N GLU A 330 4.63 -7.87 -3.72
CA GLU A 330 5.16 -8.82 -4.71
C GLU A 330 5.63 -10.11 -4.04
N GLU A 331 6.53 -10.01 -3.07
CA GLU A 331 7.12 -11.18 -2.41
C GLU A 331 6.08 -11.97 -1.60
N CYS A 332 5.07 -11.30 -1.05
CA CYS A 332 3.95 -11.98 -0.41
C CYS A 332 3.08 -12.76 -1.43
N ALA A 333 2.90 -12.23 -2.63
CA ALA A 333 2.20 -12.95 -3.70
C ALA A 333 3.02 -14.13 -4.24
N GLU A 334 4.33 -13.98 -4.40
CA GLU A 334 5.24 -15.10 -4.75
C GLU A 334 5.25 -16.17 -3.66
N THR A 335 5.26 -15.76 -2.36
CA THR A 335 5.11 -16.70 -1.23
C THR A 335 3.80 -17.50 -1.36
N ALA A 336 2.69 -16.84 -1.71
CA ALA A 336 1.41 -17.50 -1.90
C ALA A 336 1.44 -18.47 -3.10
N LYS A 337 2.06 -18.09 -4.22
CA LYS A 337 2.27 -18.97 -5.38
C LYS A 337 3.10 -20.20 -5.04
N ALA A 338 4.22 -20.02 -4.32
CA ALA A 338 5.04 -21.14 -3.91
C ALA A 338 4.26 -22.14 -3.05
N ARG A 339 3.41 -21.65 -2.14
CA ARG A 339 2.51 -22.51 -1.34
C ARG A 339 1.48 -23.25 -2.20
N LEU A 340 0.96 -22.66 -3.28
CA LEU A 340 0.03 -23.31 -4.21
C LEU A 340 0.70 -24.42 -5.02
N ALA A 341 1.98 -24.27 -5.36
CA ALA A 341 2.73 -25.25 -6.10
C ALA A 341 2.94 -26.56 -5.29
N GLY A 342 2.80 -26.50 -3.96
CA GLY A 342 3.01 -27.64 -3.05
C GLY A 342 4.50 -27.99 -2.88
N PRO A 343 4.80 -28.86 -1.95
CA PRO A 343 6.16 -29.41 -1.78
C PRO A 343 6.57 -30.33 -2.92
#